data_abc08fcce97e27a44c00837c85d002d9
#
_entry.id   abc08fcce97e27a44c00837c85d002d9
#
_cell.length_a   1.000
_cell.length_b   1.000
_cell.length_c   1.000
_cell.angle_alpha   90.00
_cell.angle_beta   90.00
_cell.angle_gamma   90.00
#
_symmetry.space_group_name_H-M   'P 1'
#
loop_
_entity.id
_entity.type
_entity.pdbx_description
1 polymer ?
#
loop_
_entity_poly.entity_id
_entity_poly.type
_entity_poly.pdbx_seq_one_letter_code
_entity_poly.pdbx_strand_id
1 'polypeptide(L)'
;MLRKILRRFLGAIVILIALAVIVPLAYIEGDCRPTENATSATAPATALPAIDEKGYRRKLDNTFFTFPEWYIVYSFEDFGRFLDRSSESHFNYLGHIFGFWRSFCTINRAVPATESRTEVKTMIYIIGVSYSIEYAIKGLYENTIGRVFEWIRGEKRTPQDDYARAVLQDYAAFLYTIPWYKYPFREKLNGLMAISTPTPSQARTWERDFALGSEYFIKIGYAWLIQKGLDASSDDEPRDIMFAVSTLPPEVLAAEPRIKPIRALSPQWQLVQTPRYKDFTEILLGLLDRGIPLAEIAGNREIMITVITPKATALDVKDATELFSLDLDAKPGFRRAGLKARIDRLVDINRELKARGASIEHFYDY
;
A
#
# COMPACT_ATOMS: atom_id res chain seq x y z
N MET A 1 24.56 -12.83 36.50
CA MET A 1 24.12 -13.57 35.31
C MET A 1 23.08 -12.78 34.51
N LEU A 2 22.00 -12.35 35.14
CA LEU A 2 20.88 -11.60 34.50
C LEU A 2 21.34 -10.34 33.75
N ARG A 3 22.24 -9.52 34.34
CA ARG A 3 22.76 -8.28 33.71
C ARG A 3 23.58 -8.54 32.44
N LYS A 4 24.27 -9.69 32.33
CA LYS A 4 25.00 -10.09 31.13
C LYS A 4 24.05 -10.56 30.02
N ILE A 5 22.98 -11.29 30.39
CA ILE A 5 21.92 -11.73 29.46
C ILE A 5 21.17 -10.51 28.92
N LEU A 6 20.78 -9.60 29.79
CA LEU A 6 20.08 -8.36 29.39
C LEU A 6 20.94 -7.49 28.44
N ARG A 7 22.25 -7.34 28.71
CA ARG A 7 23.16 -6.62 27.82
C ARG A 7 23.31 -7.28 26.46
N ARG A 8 23.39 -8.63 26.41
CA ARG A 8 23.45 -9.36 25.14
C ARG A 8 22.16 -9.22 24.34
N PHE A 9 21.02 -9.29 25.03
CA PHE A 9 19.70 -9.12 24.43
C PHE A 9 19.52 -7.70 23.86
N LEU A 10 19.85 -6.67 24.65
CA LEU A 10 19.85 -5.27 24.16
C LEU A 10 20.82 -5.06 22.99
N GLY A 11 22.02 -5.64 23.05
CA GLY A 11 22.97 -5.60 21.94
C GLY A 11 22.42 -6.25 20.67
N ALA A 12 21.76 -7.39 20.79
CA ALA A 12 21.12 -8.07 19.66
C ALA A 12 20.00 -7.21 19.03
N ILE A 13 19.19 -6.57 19.85
CA ILE A 13 18.13 -5.65 19.36
C ILE A 13 18.75 -4.47 18.61
N VAL A 14 19.80 -3.84 19.16
CA VAL A 14 20.48 -2.71 18.49
C VAL A 14 21.07 -3.14 17.14
N ILE A 15 21.71 -4.32 17.09
CA ILE A 15 22.24 -4.87 15.83
C ILE A 15 21.13 -5.13 14.83
N LEU A 16 20.01 -5.70 15.26
CA LEU A 16 18.86 -6.00 14.40
C LEU A 16 18.26 -4.72 13.82
N ILE A 17 18.09 -3.67 14.63
CA ILE A 17 17.64 -2.35 14.19
C ILE A 17 18.65 -1.74 13.21
N ALA A 18 19.94 -1.79 13.51
CA ALA A 18 20.98 -1.28 12.63
C ALA A 18 20.97 -1.98 11.27
N LEU A 19 20.84 -3.31 11.25
CA LEU A 19 20.72 -4.10 10.01
C LEU A 19 19.45 -3.75 9.24
N ALA A 20 18.33 -3.58 9.93
CA ALA A 20 17.05 -3.21 9.31
C ALA A 20 17.09 -1.82 8.66
N VAL A 21 18.02 -0.95 9.06
CA VAL A 21 18.25 0.36 8.44
C VAL A 21 19.32 0.30 7.37
N ILE A 22 20.50 -0.25 7.70
CA ILE A 22 21.68 -0.17 6.84
C ILE A 22 21.53 -1.05 5.59
N VAL A 23 20.97 -2.26 5.73
CA VAL A 23 20.84 -3.19 4.59
C VAL A 23 19.93 -2.66 3.50
N PRO A 24 18.70 -2.20 3.78
CA PRO A 24 17.85 -1.61 2.76
C PRO A 24 18.42 -0.33 2.16
N LEU A 25 19.03 0.52 2.99
CA LEU A 25 19.66 1.76 2.50
C LEU A 25 20.79 1.46 1.53
N ALA A 26 21.68 0.52 1.88
CA ALA A 26 22.76 0.09 0.99
C ALA A 26 22.22 -0.55 -0.30
N TYR A 27 21.18 -1.36 -0.21
CA TYR A 27 20.53 -1.98 -1.36
C TYR A 27 19.92 -0.93 -2.29
N ILE A 28 19.10 0.00 -1.77
CA ILE A 28 18.42 0.99 -2.59
C ILE A 28 19.40 2.01 -3.18
N GLU A 29 20.33 2.55 -2.39
CA GLU A 29 21.28 3.57 -2.86
C GLU A 29 22.47 2.97 -3.63
N GLY A 30 22.79 1.69 -3.43
CA GLY A 30 23.83 0.97 -4.17
C GLY A 30 23.31 0.42 -5.49
N ASP A 31 22.39 -0.54 -5.41
CA ASP A 31 21.96 -1.37 -6.55
C ASP A 31 20.77 -0.81 -7.31
N CYS A 32 19.98 0.07 -6.69
CA CYS A 32 18.69 0.52 -7.23
C CYS A 32 18.71 1.98 -7.71
N ARG A 33 19.85 2.45 -8.19
CA ARG A 33 19.97 3.83 -8.68
C ARG A 33 19.05 4.08 -9.89
N PRO A 34 18.52 5.31 -10.03
CA PRO A 34 17.76 5.70 -11.19
C PRO A 34 18.52 5.46 -12.48
N THR A 35 17.82 4.99 -13.50
CA THR A 35 18.41 4.84 -14.84
C THR A 35 18.49 6.22 -15.50
N GLU A 36 19.67 6.62 -16.00
CA GLU A 36 19.87 7.93 -16.68
C GLU A 36 18.91 8.16 -17.86
N ASN A 37 18.41 7.08 -18.45
CA ASN A 37 17.51 7.07 -19.62
C ASN A 37 16.04 6.82 -19.26
N ALA A 38 15.59 7.01 -18.03
CA ALA A 38 14.16 6.97 -17.70
C ALA A 38 13.49 8.23 -18.31
N THR A 39 13.38 8.25 -19.63
CA THR A 39 12.66 9.28 -20.36
C THR A 39 11.16 9.04 -20.18
N SER A 40 10.48 10.05 -19.66
CA SER A 40 9.02 10.15 -19.83
C SER A 40 8.73 10.05 -21.33
N ALA A 41 7.91 9.10 -21.75
CA ALA A 41 7.58 8.95 -23.15
C ALA A 41 6.98 10.26 -23.66
N THR A 42 7.71 10.93 -24.56
CA THR A 42 7.25 12.16 -25.21
C THR A 42 6.17 11.77 -26.25
N ALA A 43 5.01 11.37 -25.75
CA ALA A 43 3.87 11.17 -26.62
C ALA A 43 3.35 12.53 -27.12
N PRO A 44 2.84 12.61 -28.37
CA PRO A 44 2.21 13.82 -28.86
C PRO A 44 1.12 14.22 -27.86
N ALA A 45 1.24 15.44 -27.36
CA ALA A 45 0.30 15.97 -26.38
C ALA A 45 -1.09 16.07 -27.03
N THR A 46 -2.11 15.59 -26.34
CA THR A 46 -3.44 16.17 -26.52
C THR A 46 -3.27 17.68 -26.33
N ALA A 47 -3.59 18.47 -27.33
CA ALA A 47 -3.41 19.92 -27.26
C ALA A 47 -4.42 20.51 -26.28
N LEU A 48 -4.05 20.53 -25.00
CA LEU A 48 -4.81 21.20 -23.96
C LEU A 48 -4.31 22.64 -23.82
N PRO A 49 -5.18 23.60 -23.53
CA PRO A 49 -4.76 24.93 -23.09
C PRO A 49 -3.99 24.82 -21.75
N ALA A 50 -3.16 25.82 -21.45
CA ALA A 50 -2.46 25.87 -20.18
C ALA A 50 -3.46 25.83 -19.00
N ILE A 51 -3.16 24.98 -18.02
CA ILE A 51 -3.96 24.83 -16.81
C ILE A 51 -3.17 25.45 -15.66
N ASP A 52 -3.63 26.61 -15.18
CA ASP A 52 -2.96 27.42 -14.14
C ASP A 52 -3.66 27.32 -12.78
N GLU A 53 -4.57 26.34 -12.58
CA GLU A 53 -5.21 26.14 -11.30
C GLU A 53 -4.19 25.81 -10.21
N LYS A 54 -4.33 26.51 -9.06
CA LYS A 54 -3.48 26.29 -7.90
C LYS A 54 -3.61 24.84 -7.42
N GLY A 55 -2.47 24.16 -7.28
CA GLY A 55 -2.44 22.76 -6.84
C GLY A 55 -2.75 21.73 -7.93
N TYR A 56 -2.94 22.17 -9.21
CA TYR A 56 -3.13 21.23 -10.32
C TYR A 56 -1.87 20.43 -10.60
N ARG A 57 -0.72 21.11 -10.77
CA ARG A 57 0.52 20.43 -11.12
C ARG A 57 1.16 19.78 -9.93
N ARG A 58 1.40 18.46 -10.03
CA ARG A 58 2.13 17.67 -9.07
C ARG A 58 3.32 16.99 -9.73
N LYS A 59 4.30 16.57 -8.93
CA LYS A 59 5.50 15.91 -9.44
C LYS A 59 5.16 14.51 -9.94
N LEU A 60 5.73 14.14 -11.08
CA LEU A 60 5.53 12.83 -11.71
C LEU A 60 5.96 11.66 -10.81
N ASP A 61 7.02 11.85 -10.04
CA ASP A 61 7.55 10.79 -9.17
C ASP A 61 6.60 10.42 -8.02
N ASN A 62 5.70 11.32 -7.61
CA ASN A 62 4.77 11.03 -6.52
C ASN A 62 3.90 9.80 -6.82
N THR A 63 3.38 9.63 -8.03
CA THR A 63 2.57 8.44 -8.38
C THR A 63 3.32 7.13 -8.12
N PHE A 64 4.62 7.10 -8.37
CA PHE A 64 5.44 5.91 -8.14
C PHE A 64 5.78 5.71 -6.67
N PHE A 65 6.14 6.78 -5.97
CA PHE A 65 6.55 6.71 -4.58
C PHE A 65 5.40 6.56 -3.58
N THR A 66 4.16 6.71 -4.01
CA THR A 66 2.96 6.38 -3.23
C THR A 66 2.78 4.85 -3.07
N PHE A 67 3.27 4.04 -4.03
CA PHE A 67 3.10 2.60 -3.98
C PHE A 67 3.66 1.92 -2.72
N PRO A 68 4.87 2.26 -2.19
CA PRO A 68 5.38 1.60 -0.99
C PRO A 68 4.45 1.71 0.24
N GLU A 69 3.72 2.81 0.39
CA GLU A 69 2.70 2.94 1.45
C GLU A 69 1.55 1.94 1.21
N TRP A 70 1.05 1.89 -0.02
CA TRP A 70 0.01 0.94 -0.42
C TRP A 70 0.48 -0.51 -0.36
N TYR A 71 1.76 -0.78 -0.58
CA TYR A 71 2.30 -2.12 -0.38
C TYR A 71 2.06 -2.62 1.04
N ILE A 72 2.25 -1.76 2.04
CA ILE A 72 1.99 -2.10 3.45
C ILE A 72 0.50 -2.39 3.66
N VAL A 73 -0.39 -1.57 3.11
CA VAL A 73 -1.85 -1.78 3.16
C VAL A 73 -2.22 -3.16 2.59
N TYR A 74 -1.73 -3.46 1.39
CA TYR A 74 -1.97 -4.76 0.74
C TYR A 74 -1.36 -5.93 1.51
N SER A 75 -0.23 -5.74 2.14
CA SER A 75 0.40 -6.78 2.95
C SER A 75 -0.46 -7.14 4.17
N PHE A 76 -1.08 -6.17 4.84
CA PHE A 76 -2.03 -6.42 5.92
C PHE A 76 -3.32 -7.05 5.41
N GLU A 77 -3.82 -6.66 4.23
CA GLU A 77 -4.97 -7.29 3.60
C GLU A 77 -4.68 -8.76 3.23
N ASP A 78 -3.53 -9.03 2.60
CA ASP A 78 -3.09 -10.38 2.26
C ASP A 78 -2.95 -11.24 3.53
N PHE A 79 -2.41 -10.68 4.60
CA PHE A 79 -2.31 -11.37 5.89
C PHE A 79 -3.70 -11.69 6.47
N GLY A 80 -4.62 -10.72 6.49
CA GLY A 80 -5.99 -10.93 6.97
C GLY A 80 -6.73 -12.03 6.21
N ARG A 81 -6.61 -12.04 4.88
CA ARG A 81 -7.19 -13.09 4.02
C ARG A 81 -6.48 -14.44 4.15
N PHE A 82 -5.18 -14.45 4.40
CA PHE A 82 -4.42 -15.67 4.65
C PHE A 82 -4.93 -16.39 5.88
N LEU A 83 -5.31 -15.64 6.93
CA LEU A 83 -5.86 -16.20 8.18
C LEU A 83 -7.23 -16.86 8.02
N ASP A 84 -7.94 -16.70 6.90
CA ASP A 84 -9.17 -17.45 6.63
C ASP A 84 -8.92 -18.95 6.46
N ARG A 85 -7.71 -19.34 6.04
CA ARG A 85 -7.36 -20.72 5.69
C ARG A 85 -6.13 -21.26 6.39
N SER A 86 -5.38 -20.43 7.10
CA SER A 86 -4.14 -20.83 7.80
C SER A 86 -3.98 -20.04 9.08
N SER A 87 -2.91 -20.27 9.81
CA SER A 87 -2.56 -19.57 11.03
C SER A 87 -1.39 -18.61 10.84
N GLU A 88 -1.23 -17.68 11.77
CA GLU A 88 -0.19 -16.65 11.74
C GLU A 88 1.21 -17.24 11.59
N SER A 89 1.46 -18.42 12.19
CA SER A 89 2.76 -19.10 12.17
C SER A 89 3.20 -19.60 10.78
N HIS A 90 2.32 -19.60 9.79
CA HIS A 90 2.59 -20.05 8.41
C HIS A 90 2.62 -18.89 7.42
N PHE A 91 2.39 -17.65 7.88
CA PHE A 91 2.44 -16.49 7.00
C PHE A 91 3.87 -16.15 6.59
N ASN A 92 4.05 -15.74 5.33
CA ASN A 92 5.36 -15.47 4.74
C ASN A 92 5.88 -14.05 5.06
N TYR A 93 6.12 -13.76 6.34
CA TYR A 93 6.58 -12.43 6.79
C TYR A 93 7.83 -11.94 6.05
N LEU A 94 8.83 -12.81 5.88
CA LEU A 94 10.08 -12.43 5.18
C LEU A 94 9.82 -12.15 3.71
N GLY A 95 8.97 -12.92 3.04
CA GLY A 95 8.58 -12.66 1.66
C GLY A 95 7.97 -11.28 1.46
N HIS A 96 7.13 -10.86 2.40
CA HIS A 96 6.52 -9.53 2.39
C HIS A 96 7.54 -8.42 2.65
N ILE A 97 8.50 -8.60 3.57
CA ILE A 97 9.61 -7.65 3.79
C ILE A 97 10.43 -7.49 2.51
N PHE A 98 10.87 -8.60 1.91
CA PHE A 98 11.65 -8.56 0.67
C PHE A 98 10.86 -8.00 -0.51
N GLY A 99 9.57 -8.30 -0.58
CA GLY A 99 8.66 -7.77 -1.60
C GLY A 99 8.58 -6.24 -1.55
N PHE A 100 8.46 -5.67 -0.36
CA PHE A 100 8.47 -4.22 -0.16
C PHE A 100 9.76 -3.58 -0.73
N TRP A 101 10.92 -4.04 -0.30
CA TRP A 101 12.19 -3.44 -0.73
C TRP A 101 12.49 -3.68 -2.20
N ARG A 102 12.10 -4.83 -2.74
CA ARG A 102 12.24 -5.13 -4.18
C ARG A 102 11.37 -4.22 -5.04
N SER A 103 10.11 -4.01 -4.65
CA SER A 103 9.21 -3.11 -5.38
C SER A 103 9.70 -1.68 -5.30
N PHE A 104 10.15 -1.22 -4.13
CA PHE A 104 10.76 0.10 -4.00
C PHE A 104 12.02 0.26 -4.86
N CYS A 105 12.90 -0.75 -4.91
CA CYS A 105 14.05 -0.77 -5.81
C CYS A 105 13.64 -0.55 -7.27
N THR A 106 12.66 -1.31 -7.74
CA THR A 106 12.20 -1.22 -9.13
C THR A 106 11.60 0.15 -9.46
N ILE A 107 10.80 0.68 -8.54
CA ILE A 107 10.24 2.03 -8.66
C ILE A 107 11.34 3.08 -8.69
N ASN A 108 12.32 3.00 -7.78
CA ASN A 108 13.41 3.96 -7.71
C ASN A 108 14.26 3.99 -9.01
N ARG A 109 14.38 2.85 -9.69
CA ARG A 109 15.02 2.76 -11.01
C ARG A 109 14.18 3.40 -12.12
N ALA A 110 12.85 3.27 -12.05
CA ALA A 110 11.93 3.69 -13.10
C ALA A 110 11.71 5.22 -13.15
N VAL A 111 12.06 5.94 -12.09
CA VAL A 111 11.84 7.38 -11.99
C VAL A 111 13.10 8.14 -12.44
N PRO A 112 12.98 9.22 -13.27
CA PRO A 112 14.13 10.00 -13.76
C PRO A 112 15.02 10.57 -12.64
N ALA A 113 16.33 10.58 -12.84
CA ALA A 113 17.33 11.04 -11.84
C ALA A 113 17.26 12.54 -11.53
N THR A 114 16.64 13.34 -12.38
CA THR A 114 16.61 14.81 -12.34
C THR A 114 15.68 15.39 -11.27
N GLU A 115 14.83 14.56 -10.63
CA GLU A 115 13.90 15.02 -9.63
C GLU A 115 14.49 14.92 -8.21
N SER A 116 14.32 15.94 -7.39
CA SER A 116 14.74 15.91 -5.99
C SER A 116 13.79 15.02 -5.20
N ARG A 117 14.31 13.93 -4.62
CA ARG A 117 13.50 12.84 -4.03
C ARG A 117 13.78 12.64 -2.55
N THR A 118 14.63 13.45 -1.96
CA THR A 118 15.17 13.20 -0.62
C THR A 118 14.08 13.08 0.44
N GLU A 119 13.09 13.96 0.42
CA GLU A 119 12.01 13.97 1.42
C GLU A 119 11.11 12.74 1.30
N VAL A 120 10.62 12.47 0.09
CA VAL A 120 9.73 11.33 -0.18
C VAL A 120 10.43 10.00 0.11
N LYS A 121 11.68 9.84 -0.35
CA LYS A 121 12.51 8.66 -0.04
C LYS A 121 12.73 8.49 1.46
N THR A 122 12.98 9.56 2.19
CA THR A 122 13.16 9.50 3.65
C THR A 122 11.90 8.94 4.33
N MET A 123 10.72 9.39 3.92
CA MET A 123 9.47 8.86 4.43
C MET A 123 9.34 7.36 4.13
N ILE A 124 9.62 6.93 2.88
CA ILE A 124 9.56 5.52 2.49
C ILE A 124 10.54 4.66 3.31
N TYR A 125 11.75 5.16 3.58
CA TYR A 125 12.69 4.45 4.46
C TYR A 125 12.14 4.31 5.87
N ILE A 126 11.58 5.37 6.45
CA ILE A 126 11.00 5.34 7.81
C ILE A 126 9.88 4.29 7.89
N ILE A 127 8.91 4.34 6.99
CA ILE A 127 7.78 3.39 7.01
C ILE A 127 8.25 1.96 6.68
N GLY A 128 9.15 1.78 5.71
CA GLY A 128 9.67 0.48 5.30
C GLY A 128 10.51 -0.19 6.38
N VAL A 129 11.37 0.56 7.08
CA VAL A 129 12.14 0.05 8.22
C VAL A 129 11.20 -0.32 9.36
N SER A 130 10.24 0.54 9.70
CA SER A 130 9.25 0.27 10.74
C SER A 130 8.45 -0.99 10.46
N TYR A 131 7.93 -1.11 9.24
CA TYR A 131 7.23 -2.29 8.74
C TYR A 131 8.11 -3.56 8.79
N SER A 132 9.37 -3.45 8.34
CA SER A 132 10.30 -4.58 8.33
C SER A 132 10.60 -5.08 9.74
N ILE A 133 10.78 -4.18 10.70
CA ILE A 133 11.02 -4.53 12.12
C ILE A 133 9.76 -5.21 12.69
N GLU A 134 8.58 -4.66 12.47
CA GLU A 134 7.31 -5.24 12.94
C GLU A 134 7.15 -6.68 12.41
N TYR A 135 7.28 -6.86 11.09
CA TYR A 135 7.12 -8.18 10.46
C TYR A 135 8.24 -9.15 10.83
N ALA A 136 9.48 -8.69 11.01
CA ALA A 136 10.57 -9.55 11.46
C ALA A 136 10.37 -10.06 12.88
N ILE A 137 9.96 -9.19 13.81
CA ILE A 137 9.68 -9.58 15.21
C ILE A 137 8.48 -10.52 15.25
N LYS A 138 7.38 -10.16 14.57
CA LYS A 138 6.18 -11.00 14.52
C LYS A 138 6.48 -12.34 13.87
N GLY A 139 7.18 -12.36 12.74
CA GLY A 139 7.55 -13.57 12.03
C GLY A 139 8.49 -14.46 12.86
N LEU A 140 9.46 -13.90 13.56
CA LEU A 140 10.33 -14.65 14.45
C LEU A 140 9.53 -15.29 15.60
N TYR A 141 8.65 -14.54 16.23
CA TYR A 141 7.79 -15.04 17.30
C TYR A 141 6.86 -16.15 16.80
N GLU A 142 6.12 -15.90 15.74
CA GLU A 142 5.13 -16.83 15.20
C GLU A 142 5.77 -18.13 14.67
N ASN A 143 6.90 -18.01 13.95
CA ASN A 143 7.61 -19.18 13.41
C ASN A 143 8.33 -20.02 14.49
N THR A 144 8.45 -19.53 15.73
CA THR A 144 9.08 -20.24 16.85
C THR A 144 8.05 -20.55 17.93
N ILE A 145 7.77 -19.58 18.79
CA ILE A 145 6.86 -19.72 19.94
C ILE A 145 5.43 -19.99 19.48
N GLY A 146 4.93 -19.22 18.52
CA GLY A 146 3.59 -19.37 17.97
C GLY A 146 3.31 -20.78 17.45
N ARG A 147 4.27 -21.38 16.70
CA ARG A 147 4.15 -22.77 16.20
C ARG A 147 4.06 -23.80 17.31
N VAL A 148 4.85 -23.64 18.37
CA VAL A 148 4.80 -24.57 19.51
C VAL A 148 3.42 -24.53 20.18
N PHE A 149 2.90 -23.35 20.44
CA PHE A 149 1.58 -23.19 21.06
C PHE A 149 0.43 -23.57 20.12
N GLU A 150 0.60 -23.36 18.81
CA GLU A 150 -0.34 -23.86 17.81
C GLU A 150 -0.39 -25.38 17.79
N TRP A 151 0.76 -26.04 17.84
CA TRP A 151 0.84 -27.50 17.96
C TRP A 151 0.16 -28.02 19.23
N ILE A 152 0.35 -27.34 20.37
CA ILE A 152 -0.34 -27.66 21.65
C ILE A 152 -1.86 -27.47 21.54
N ARG A 153 -2.29 -26.44 20.79
CA ARG A 153 -3.71 -26.16 20.53
C ARG A 153 -4.39 -27.29 19.75
N GLY A 154 -3.65 -27.92 18.83
CA GLY A 154 -4.20 -28.82 17.82
C GLY A 154 -4.92 -28.05 16.69
N GLU A 155 -5.83 -28.73 15.99
CA GLU A 155 -6.52 -28.18 14.81
C GLU A 155 -7.56 -27.09 15.10
N LYS A 156 -8.13 -27.07 16.31
CA LYS A 156 -9.19 -26.14 16.69
C LYS A 156 -8.63 -24.76 17.00
N ARG A 157 -9.19 -23.73 16.39
CA ARG A 157 -8.88 -22.33 16.71
C ARG A 157 -9.38 -21.95 18.09
N THR A 158 -8.67 -21.05 18.77
CA THR A 158 -9.14 -20.41 20.00
C THR A 158 -9.97 -19.16 19.67
N PRO A 159 -10.82 -18.66 20.57
CA PRO A 159 -11.49 -17.39 20.40
C PRO A 159 -10.52 -16.22 20.14
N GLN A 160 -9.32 -16.25 20.70
CA GLN A 160 -8.28 -15.26 20.46
C GLN A 160 -7.71 -15.32 19.05
N ASP A 161 -7.54 -16.53 18.46
CA ASP A 161 -7.14 -16.69 17.05
C ASP A 161 -8.20 -16.09 16.11
N ASP A 162 -9.49 -16.31 16.38
CA ASP A 162 -10.59 -15.74 15.61
C ASP A 162 -10.70 -14.23 15.78
N TYR A 163 -10.47 -13.73 17.00
CA TYR A 163 -10.43 -12.30 17.27
C TYR A 163 -9.27 -11.62 16.55
N ALA A 164 -8.05 -12.19 16.59
CA ALA A 164 -6.90 -11.67 15.88
C ALA A 164 -7.17 -11.54 14.37
N ARG A 165 -7.79 -12.57 13.77
CA ARG A 165 -8.20 -12.55 12.36
C ARG A 165 -9.18 -11.40 12.08
N ALA A 166 -10.24 -11.27 12.89
CA ALA A 166 -11.26 -10.23 12.71
C ALA A 166 -10.65 -8.83 12.84
N VAL A 167 -9.79 -8.60 13.84
CA VAL A 167 -9.10 -7.33 14.04
C VAL A 167 -8.16 -7.01 12.88
N LEU A 168 -7.44 -8.00 12.36
CA LEU A 168 -6.52 -7.79 11.24
C LEU A 168 -7.25 -7.43 9.93
N GLN A 169 -8.39 -8.08 9.67
CA GLN A 169 -9.24 -7.76 8.52
C GLN A 169 -9.86 -6.36 8.64
N ASP A 170 -10.33 -6.00 9.83
CA ASP A 170 -10.85 -4.66 10.13
C ASP A 170 -9.74 -3.59 10.01
N TYR A 171 -8.53 -3.88 10.51
CA TYR A 171 -7.38 -3.00 10.37
C TYR A 171 -6.97 -2.80 8.90
N ALA A 172 -6.92 -3.87 8.11
CA ALA A 172 -6.63 -3.78 6.68
C ALA A 172 -7.67 -2.90 5.96
N ALA A 173 -8.97 -3.08 6.23
CA ALA A 173 -10.02 -2.24 5.67
C ALA A 173 -9.89 -0.77 6.07
N PHE A 174 -9.52 -0.50 7.33
CA PHE A 174 -9.31 0.85 7.85
C PHE A 174 -8.17 1.59 7.12
N LEU A 175 -7.08 0.88 6.82
CA LEU A 175 -5.89 1.45 6.17
C LEU A 175 -6.16 1.98 4.75
N TYR A 176 -7.23 1.55 4.09
CA TYR A 176 -7.61 2.07 2.77
C TYR A 176 -8.07 3.53 2.78
N THR A 177 -8.48 4.04 3.93
CA THR A 177 -9.13 5.35 4.04
C THR A 177 -8.52 6.26 5.10
N ILE A 178 -7.88 5.68 6.11
CA ILE A 178 -7.42 6.43 7.30
C ILE A 178 -6.02 5.96 7.70
N PRO A 179 -5.11 6.88 8.05
CA PRO A 179 -3.78 6.54 8.50
C PRO A 179 -3.77 5.61 9.73
N TRP A 180 -2.86 4.65 9.75
CA TRP A 180 -2.77 3.57 10.73
C TRP A 180 -2.74 4.03 12.20
N TYR A 181 -2.13 5.17 12.52
CA TYR A 181 -2.01 5.69 13.90
C TYR A 181 -3.34 6.21 14.47
N LYS A 182 -4.39 6.32 13.65
CA LYS A 182 -5.77 6.64 14.09
C LYS A 182 -6.61 5.39 14.35
N TYR A 183 -6.07 4.18 14.10
CA TYR A 183 -6.80 2.95 14.38
C TYR A 183 -6.99 2.75 15.89
N PRO A 184 -8.18 2.33 16.35
CA PRO A 184 -8.53 2.27 17.76
C PRO A 184 -7.93 1.05 18.48
N PHE A 185 -6.58 0.94 18.50
CA PHE A 185 -5.89 -0.20 19.13
C PHE A 185 -6.24 -0.40 20.60
N ARG A 186 -6.58 0.67 21.35
CA ARG A 186 -7.02 0.56 22.74
C ARG A 186 -8.33 -0.20 22.86
N GLU A 187 -9.28 0.04 21.97
CA GLU A 187 -10.56 -0.70 21.95
C GLU A 187 -10.32 -2.16 21.59
N LYS A 188 -9.40 -2.44 20.64
CA LYS A 188 -9.04 -3.81 20.28
C LYS A 188 -8.35 -4.53 21.42
N LEU A 189 -7.47 -3.88 22.18
CA LEU A 189 -6.89 -4.43 23.40
C LEU A 189 -7.97 -4.76 24.44
N ASN A 190 -8.89 -3.84 24.71
CA ASN A 190 -9.99 -4.07 25.64
C ASN A 190 -10.90 -5.22 25.18
N GLY A 191 -11.19 -5.31 23.89
CA GLY A 191 -11.97 -6.41 23.29
C GLY A 191 -11.27 -7.76 23.46
N LEU A 192 -9.96 -7.83 23.26
CA LEU A 192 -9.18 -9.04 23.52
C LEU A 192 -9.30 -9.51 24.96
N MET A 193 -9.11 -8.59 25.92
CA MET A 193 -9.17 -8.89 27.35
C MET A 193 -10.59 -9.25 27.84
N ALA A 194 -11.62 -8.89 27.11
CA ALA A 194 -13.02 -9.20 27.42
C ALA A 194 -13.50 -10.56 26.88
N ILE A 195 -12.65 -11.32 26.16
CA ILE A 195 -13.02 -12.63 25.63
C ILE A 195 -13.17 -13.62 26.78
N SER A 196 -14.41 -14.07 27.00
CA SER A 196 -14.77 -15.05 28.03
C SER A 196 -15.28 -16.38 27.47
N THR A 197 -15.22 -16.54 26.13
CA THR A 197 -15.68 -17.76 25.46
C THR A 197 -14.83 -18.97 25.85
N PRO A 198 -15.44 -20.14 26.09
CA PRO A 198 -14.69 -21.36 26.37
C PRO A 198 -13.69 -21.66 25.27
N THR A 199 -12.47 -22.01 25.70
CA THR A 199 -11.36 -22.27 24.79
C THR A 199 -11.03 -23.76 24.68
N PRO A 200 -10.68 -24.26 23.51
CA PRO A 200 -10.19 -25.64 23.34
C PRO A 200 -8.75 -25.81 23.87
N SER A 201 -8.00 -24.73 24.08
CA SER A 201 -6.62 -24.76 24.55
C SER A 201 -6.28 -23.55 25.41
N GLN A 202 -6.20 -23.76 26.72
CA GLN A 202 -5.83 -22.70 27.67
C GLN A 202 -4.41 -22.15 27.44
N ALA A 203 -3.47 -23.02 27.08
CA ALA A 203 -2.09 -22.61 26.81
C ALA A 203 -2.01 -21.67 25.61
N ARG A 204 -2.73 -21.98 24.52
CA ARG A 204 -2.78 -21.11 23.34
C ARG A 204 -3.48 -19.78 23.64
N THR A 205 -4.54 -19.81 24.45
CA THR A 205 -5.24 -18.60 24.89
C THR A 205 -4.30 -17.64 25.60
N TRP A 206 -3.56 -18.11 26.61
CA TRP A 206 -2.59 -17.25 27.32
C TRP A 206 -1.49 -16.72 26.40
N GLU A 207 -1.00 -17.56 25.52
CA GLU A 207 0.01 -17.14 24.55
C GLU A 207 -0.53 -16.04 23.63
N ARG A 208 -1.76 -16.18 23.11
CA ARG A 208 -2.41 -15.15 22.26
C ARG A 208 -2.69 -13.87 23.05
N ASP A 209 -3.22 -13.96 24.25
CA ASP A 209 -3.46 -12.79 25.11
C ASP A 209 -2.16 -12.01 25.35
N PHE A 210 -1.04 -12.71 25.56
CA PHE A 210 0.26 -12.09 25.72
C PHE A 210 0.77 -11.48 24.39
N ALA A 211 0.77 -12.23 23.31
CA ALA A 211 1.32 -11.80 22.02
C ALA A 211 0.54 -10.62 21.44
N LEU A 212 -0.79 -10.77 21.29
CA LEU A 212 -1.66 -9.74 20.74
C LEU A 212 -1.78 -8.54 21.69
N GLY A 213 -1.87 -8.79 23.01
CA GLY A 213 -1.90 -7.73 24.00
C GLY A 213 -0.65 -6.86 23.97
N SER A 214 0.53 -7.49 23.86
CA SER A 214 1.82 -6.78 23.70
C SER A 214 1.88 -6.00 22.39
N GLU A 215 1.43 -6.58 21.29
CA GLU A 215 1.38 -5.91 19.98
C GLU A 215 0.49 -4.65 20.03
N TYR A 216 -0.74 -4.79 20.53
CA TYR A 216 -1.66 -3.64 20.60
C TYR A 216 -1.15 -2.57 21.56
N PHE A 217 -0.55 -2.97 22.69
CA PHE A 217 0.03 -2.01 23.63
C PHE A 217 1.17 -1.19 23.01
N ILE A 218 2.08 -1.84 22.26
CA ILE A 218 3.15 -1.16 21.55
C ILE A 218 2.57 -0.21 20.48
N LYS A 219 1.57 -0.67 19.70
CA LYS A 219 0.91 0.15 18.68
C LYS A 219 0.18 1.36 19.27
N ILE A 220 -0.44 1.25 20.45
CA ILE A 220 -1.03 2.39 21.17
C ILE A 220 0.04 3.44 21.50
N GLY A 221 1.17 3.02 22.06
CA GLY A 221 2.26 3.94 22.40
C GLY A 221 2.89 4.61 21.17
N TYR A 222 3.11 3.83 20.11
CA TYR A 222 3.69 4.34 18.87
C TYR A 222 2.72 5.27 18.12
N ALA A 223 1.44 4.93 18.04
CA ALA A 223 0.42 5.80 17.45
C ALA A 223 0.31 7.14 18.17
N TRP A 224 0.34 7.11 19.52
CA TRP A 224 0.35 8.33 20.32
C TRP A 224 1.58 9.22 20.03
N LEU A 225 2.78 8.61 19.88
CA LEU A 225 4.01 9.34 19.57
C LEU A 225 3.93 10.02 18.19
N ILE A 226 3.46 9.30 17.18
CA ILE A 226 3.28 9.83 15.82
C ILE A 226 2.28 10.97 15.82
N GLN A 227 1.13 10.82 16.48
CA GLN A 227 0.11 11.85 16.55
C GLN A 227 0.63 13.12 17.19
N LYS A 228 1.41 13.00 18.28
CA LYS A 228 2.08 14.15 18.92
C LYS A 228 3.09 14.87 17.99
N GLY A 229 3.80 14.10 17.16
CA GLY A 229 4.72 14.66 16.17
C GLY A 229 3.98 15.42 15.06
N LEU A 230 2.86 14.87 14.59
CA LEU A 230 2.06 15.48 13.50
C LEU A 230 1.28 16.72 13.97
N ASP A 231 0.78 16.74 15.21
CA ASP A 231 0.12 17.91 15.79
C ASP A 231 1.07 19.15 15.82
N ALA A 232 2.38 18.92 15.73
CA ALA A 232 3.41 19.95 15.67
C ALA A 232 3.74 20.39 14.24
N SER A 233 3.27 19.69 13.20
CA SER A 233 3.47 20.01 11.78
C SER A 233 2.14 20.44 11.16
N SER A 234 2.08 21.65 10.59
CA SER A 234 0.84 22.26 10.07
C SER A 234 0.58 21.99 8.59
N ASP A 235 1.11 20.93 8.00
CA ASP A 235 0.90 20.61 6.59
C ASP A 235 -0.31 19.67 6.41
N ASP A 236 -1.46 20.28 6.07
CA ASP A 236 -2.61 19.54 5.55
C ASP A 236 -2.32 19.09 4.10
N GLU A 237 -2.11 17.80 3.89
CA GLU A 237 -2.07 17.26 2.53
C GLU A 237 -3.39 17.53 1.79
N PRO A 238 -3.33 18.00 0.52
CA PRO A 238 -4.52 18.21 -0.28
C PRO A 238 -5.31 16.89 -0.43
N ARG A 239 -6.59 16.91 -0.03
CA ARG A 239 -7.47 15.74 -0.05
C ARG A 239 -8.09 15.47 -1.42
N ASP A 240 -7.90 16.39 -2.35
CA ASP A 240 -8.50 16.34 -3.68
C ASP A 240 -7.42 16.33 -4.76
N ILE A 241 -7.77 15.78 -5.94
CA ILE A 241 -6.95 15.75 -7.13
C ILE A 241 -7.73 16.27 -8.33
N MET A 242 -7.03 16.97 -9.23
CA MET A 242 -7.61 17.50 -10.46
C MET A 242 -7.08 16.76 -11.68
N PHE A 243 -7.93 16.56 -12.68
CA PHE A 243 -7.55 15.94 -13.95
C PHE A 243 -8.37 16.47 -15.13
N ALA A 244 -7.78 16.40 -16.30
CA ALA A 244 -8.42 16.76 -17.55
C ALA A 244 -9.08 15.52 -18.18
N VAL A 245 -10.37 15.59 -18.38
CA VAL A 245 -11.21 14.51 -18.93
C VAL A 245 -12.05 15.05 -20.08
N SER A 246 -12.48 14.17 -21.00
CA SER A 246 -13.45 14.58 -22.02
C SER A 246 -14.71 15.14 -21.36
N THR A 247 -15.39 16.06 -22.07
CA THR A 247 -16.63 16.69 -21.53
C THR A 247 -17.61 15.61 -21.08
N LEU A 248 -17.92 15.60 -19.79
CA LEU A 248 -18.78 14.58 -19.18
C LEU A 248 -20.24 14.87 -19.46
N PRO A 249 -21.03 13.87 -19.88
CA PRO A 249 -22.48 13.98 -19.97
C PRO A 249 -23.11 14.28 -18.60
N PRO A 250 -24.23 15.03 -18.56
CA PRO A 250 -24.92 15.37 -17.32
C PRO A 250 -25.31 14.13 -16.48
N GLU A 251 -25.68 13.03 -17.12
CA GLU A 251 -26.02 11.76 -16.48
C GLU A 251 -24.83 11.12 -15.76
N VAL A 252 -23.61 11.31 -16.23
CA VAL A 252 -22.40 10.83 -15.57
C VAL A 252 -22.13 11.63 -14.30
N LEU A 253 -22.26 12.97 -14.38
CA LEU A 253 -22.11 13.85 -13.21
C LEU A 253 -23.21 13.60 -12.17
N ALA A 254 -24.42 13.32 -12.60
CA ALA A 254 -25.52 12.98 -11.70
C ALA A 254 -25.31 11.63 -11.01
N ALA A 255 -24.72 10.66 -11.72
CA ALA A 255 -24.43 9.33 -11.18
C ALA A 255 -23.20 9.30 -10.26
N GLU A 256 -22.27 10.26 -10.40
CA GLU A 256 -21.04 10.32 -9.62
C GLU A 256 -20.81 11.75 -9.05
N PRO A 257 -21.53 12.10 -7.96
CA PRO A 257 -21.50 13.45 -7.39
C PRO A 257 -20.15 13.82 -6.75
N ARG A 258 -19.23 12.87 -6.58
CA ARG A 258 -17.85 13.13 -6.13
C ARG A 258 -17.02 13.82 -7.21
N ILE A 259 -17.44 13.79 -8.47
CA ILE A 259 -16.80 14.55 -9.56
C ILE A 259 -17.32 15.98 -9.54
N LYS A 260 -16.42 16.94 -9.28
CA LYS A 260 -16.74 18.37 -9.27
C LYS A 260 -16.16 19.04 -10.52
N PRO A 261 -16.98 19.45 -11.50
CA PRO A 261 -16.51 20.23 -12.64
C PRO A 261 -15.93 21.56 -12.15
N ILE A 262 -14.74 21.93 -12.65
CA ILE A 262 -14.09 23.21 -12.33
C ILE A 262 -14.33 24.19 -13.47
N ARG A 263 -13.89 23.82 -14.69
CA ARG A 263 -14.11 24.65 -15.90
C ARG A 263 -13.95 23.83 -17.19
N ALA A 264 -14.53 24.32 -18.26
CA ALA A 264 -14.23 23.85 -19.60
C ALA A 264 -12.80 24.26 -20.01
N LEU A 265 -12.05 23.34 -20.60
CA LEU A 265 -10.73 23.59 -21.19
C LEU A 265 -10.85 23.84 -22.70
N SER A 266 -11.77 23.14 -23.34
CA SER A 266 -12.13 23.27 -24.73
C SER A 266 -13.54 22.68 -24.95
N PRO A 267 -14.14 22.72 -26.16
CA PRO A 267 -15.41 22.04 -26.41
C PRO A 267 -15.39 20.54 -26.11
N GLN A 268 -14.21 19.91 -26.14
CA GLN A 268 -14.02 18.46 -25.98
C GLN A 268 -13.47 18.07 -24.61
N TRP A 269 -12.88 19.00 -23.85
CA TRP A 269 -12.17 18.74 -22.61
C TRP A 269 -12.60 19.65 -21.48
N GLN A 270 -12.69 19.10 -20.28
CA GLN A 270 -12.96 19.84 -19.04
C GLN A 270 -12.01 19.45 -17.94
N LEU A 271 -11.77 20.37 -17.02
CA LEU A 271 -11.06 20.15 -15.78
C LEU A 271 -12.07 19.78 -14.70
N VAL A 272 -11.79 18.69 -13.99
CA VAL A 272 -12.61 18.22 -12.85
C VAL A 272 -11.73 17.99 -11.66
N GLN A 273 -12.34 17.99 -10.46
CA GLN A 273 -11.75 17.66 -9.18
C GLN A 273 -12.51 16.51 -8.54
N THR A 274 -11.77 15.61 -7.87
CA THR A 274 -12.33 14.47 -7.14
C THR A 274 -11.54 14.24 -5.85
N PRO A 275 -12.11 13.51 -4.87
CA PRO A 275 -11.31 13.01 -3.76
C PRO A 275 -10.15 12.12 -4.24
N ARG A 276 -9.12 11.98 -3.42
CA ARG A 276 -7.93 11.13 -3.66
C ARG A 276 -8.14 9.68 -3.20
N TYR A 277 -7.10 8.88 -3.35
CA TYR A 277 -6.95 7.51 -2.83
C TYR A 277 -7.97 6.53 -3.42
N LYS A 278 -8.69 5.82 -2.58
CA LYS A 278 -9.67 4.80 -3.00
C LYS A 278 -10.79 5.39 -3.85
N ASP A 279 -11.33 6.53 -3.46
CA ASP A 279 -12.40 7.22 -4.20
C ASP A 279 -11.95 7.58 -5.62
N PHE A 280 -10.73 8.07 -5.78
CA PHE A 280 -10.14 8.36 -7.08
C PHE A 280 -10.11 7.13 -7.98
N THR A 281 -9.64 6.00 -7.43
CA THR A 281 -9.60 4.73 -8.17
C THR A 281 -10.98 4.28 -8.63
N GLU A 282 -11.97 4.34 -7.74
CA GLU A 282 -13.36 3.95 -8.07
C GLU A 282 -13.94 4.84 -9.17
N ILE A 283 -13.75 6.15 -9.06
CA ILE A 283 -14.22 7.13 -10.06
C ILE A 283 -13.57 6.87 -11.41
N LEU A 284 -12.22 6.72 -11.45
CA LEU A 284 -11.52 6.45 -12.70
C LEU A 284 -12.00 5.16 -13.36
N LEU A 285 -12.12 4.07 -12.61
CA LEU A 285 -12.63 2.80 -13.13
C LEU A 285 -14.02 2.99 -13.74
N GLY A 286 -14.91 3.72 -13.06
CA GLY A 286 -16.24 4.04 -13.58
C GLY A 286 -16.24 4.85 -14.88
N LEU A 287 -15.30 5.79 -15.04
CA LEU A 287 -15.13 6.56 -16.28
C LEU A 287 -14.56 5.70 -17.41
N LEU A 288 -13.52 4.90 -17.13
CA LEU A 288 -12.88 4.02 -18.11
C LEU A 288 -13.83 2.94 -18.63
N ASP A 289 -14.68 2.40 -17.77
CA ASP A 289 -15.69 1.39 -18.14
C ASP A 289 -16.77 1.94 -19.06
N ARG A 290 -17.03 3.24 -18.98
CA ARG A 290 -17.90 3.96 -19.90
C ARG A 290 -17.18 4.43 -21.17
N GLY A 291 -15.87 4.14 -21.31
CA GLY A 291 -15.08 4.56 -22.46
C GLY A 291 -14.75 6.05 -22.48
N ILE A 292 -14.77 6.73 -21.32
CA ILE A 292 -14.53 8.17 -21.21
C ILE A 292 -13.01 8.42 -21.15
N PRO A 293 -12.42 9.10 -22.16
CA PRO A 293 -10.98 9.32 -22.21
C PRO A 293 -10.53 10.43 -21.25
N LEU A 294 -9.32 10.23 -20.71
CA LEU A 294 -8.59 11.23 -19.95
C LEU A 294 -7.43 11.79 -20.80
N ALA A 295 -7.05 13.03 -20.56
CA ALA A 295 -5.91 13.63 -21.25
C ALA A 295 -4.66 13.69 -20.35
N GLU A 296 -4.82 14.18 -19.12
CA GLU A 296 -3.76 14.23 -18.12
C GLU A 296 -4.35 14.25 -16.70
N ILE A 297 -3.55 13.83 -15.72
CA ILE A 297 -3.89 13.85 -14.28
C ILE A 297 -2.82 14.65 -13.57
N ALA A 298 -3.22 15.66 -12.79
CA ALA A 298 -2.30 16.51 -12.02
C ALA A 298 -1.13 17.08 -12.86
N GLY A 299 -1.39 17.40 -14.14
CA GLY A 299 -0.40 17.91 -15.09
C GLY A 299 0.58 16.87 -15.63
N ASN A 300 0.33 15.57 -15.41
CA ASN A 300 1.15 14.45 -15.87
C ASN A 300 0.42 13.60 -16.91
N ARG A 301 1.18 12.86 -17.71
CA ARG A 301 0.69 12.01 -18.82
C ARG A 301 0.91 10.52 -18.59
N GLU A 302 1.62 10.17 -17.55
CA GLU A 302 1.87 8.79 -17.11
C GLU A 302 1.42 8.65 -15.68
N ILE A 303 0.89 7.50 -15.34
CA ILE A 303 0.45 7.15 -13.98
C ILE A 303 0.86 5.73 -13.67
N MET A 304 1.17 5.47 -12.41
CA MET A 304 1.35 4.11 -11.95
C MET A 304 0.00 3.49 -11.58
N ILE A 305 -0.20 2.25 -11.99
CA ILE A 305 -1.36 1.44 -11.60
C ILE A 305 -0.90 0.07 -11.08
N THR A 306 -1.67 -0.55 -10.20
CA THR A 306 -1.55 -1.98 -9.95
C THR A 306 -2.70 -2.73 -10.57
N VAL A 307 -2.39 -3.95 -11.04
CA VAL A 307 -3.35 -4.87 -11.62
C VAL A 307 -3.23 -6.24 -10.97
N ILE A 308 -4.37 -6.90 -10.78
CA ILE A 308 -4.45 -8.30 -10.36
C ILE A 308 -4.65 -9.15 -11.59
N THR A 309 -3.78 -10.14 -11.78
CA THR A 309 -3.78 -11.02 -12.98
C THR A 309 -3.43 -12.46 -12.61
N PRO A 310 -3.92 -13.47 -13.34
CA PRO A 310 -3.41 -14.82 -13.20
C PRO A 310 -1.89 -14.88 -13.46
N LYS A 311 -1.15 -15.70 -12.70
CA LYS A 311 0.32 -15.80 -12.85
C LYS A 311 0.78 -16.19 -14.25
N ALA A 312 0.00 -17.02 -14.92
CA ALA A 312 0.31 -17.50 -16.27
C ALA A 312 0.05 -16.44 -17.37
N THR A 313 -0.62 -15.33 -17.05
CA THR A 313 -0.97 -14.29 -18.04
C THR A 313 0.21 -13.35 -18.25
N ALA A 314 0.68 -13.23 -19.47
CA ALA A 314 1.64 -12.19 -19.86
C ALA A 314 0.92 -10.84 -19.97
N LEU A 315 1.47 -9.82 -19.31
CA LEU A 315 0.96 -8.44 -19.33
C LEU A 315 1.73 -7.60 -20.37
N ASP A 316 1.83 -8.10 -21.61
CA ASP A 316 2.31 -7.29 -22.74
C ASP A 316 1.13 -6.43 -23.24
N VAL A 317 0.89 -5.33 -22.54
CA VAL A 317 -0.20 -4.39 -22.79
C VAL A 317 0.37 -3.16 -23.49
N LYS A 318 -0.20 -2.81 -24.64
CA LYS A 318 0.26 -1.65 -25.40
C LYS A 318 0.11 -0.36 -24.56
N ASP A 319 1.10 0.52 -24.66
CA ASP A 319 1.15 1.81 -23.94
C ASP A 319 1.19 1.68 -22.39
N ALA A 320 1.55 0.49 -21.88
CA ALA A 320 1.87 0.24 -20.47
C ALA A 320 3.15 -0.59 -20.37
N THR A 321 3.92 -0.35 -19.29
CA THR A 321 5.17 -1.08 -19.01
C THR A 321 5.09 -1.72 -17.63
N GLU A 322 5.29 -3.04 -17.55
CA GLU A 322 5.37 -3.73 -16.26
C GLU A 322 6.65 -3.33 -15.54
N LEU A 323 6.50 -2.82 -14.31
CA LEU A 323 7.60 -2.40 -13.45
C LEU A 323 8.03 -3.53 -12.51
N PHE A 324 7.06 -4.19 -11.87
CA PHE A 324 7.30 -5.29 -10.94
C PHE A 324 6.12 -6.26 -10.90
N SER A 325 6.38 -7.44 -10.34
CA SER A 325 5.39 -8.48 -10.11
C SER A 325 5.58 -9.08 -8.72
N LEU A 326 4.48 -9.24 -7.99
CA LEU A 326 4.43 -9.77 -6.64
C LEU A 326 3.37 -10.87 -6.57
N ASP A 327 3.74 -12.01 -6.01
CA ASP A 327 2.79 -13.09 -5.76
C ASP A 327 1.79 -12.69 -4.68
N LEU A 328 0.54 -13.15 -4.81
CA LEU A 328 -0.50 -12.94 -3.82
C LEU A 328 -0.66 -14.19 -2.94
N ASP A 329 -0.19 -14.12 -1.70
CA ASP A 329 -0.34 -15.22 -0.73
C ASP A 329 -1.82 -15.47 -0.41
N ALA A 330 -2.62 -14.40 -0.40
CA ALA A 330 -4.06 -14.46 -0.17
C ALA A 330 -4.84 -15.10 -1.34
N LYS A 331 -4.33 -15.03 -2.57
CA LYS A 331 -4.98 -15.56 -3.78
C LYS A 331 -3.99 -16.39 -4.61
N PRO A 332 -3.69 -17.63 -4.22
CA PRO A 332 -2.78 -18.50 -4.97
C PRO A 332 -3.18 -18.62 -6.45
N GLY A 333 -2.17 -18.58 -7.33
CA GLY A 333 -2.39 -18.57 -8.78
C GLY A 333 -2.56 -17.18 -9.38
N PHE A 334 -2.60 -16.11 -8.56
CA PHE A 334 -2.63 -14.73 -9.02
C PHE A 334 -1.38 -13.97 -8.57
N ARG A 335 -1.11 -12.87 -9.27
CA ARG A 335 -0.05 -11.91 -8.96
C ARG A 335 -0.57 -10.49 -9.03
N ARG A 336 0.03 -9.59 -8.28
CA ARG A 336 -0.10 -8.15 -8.41
C ARG A 336 1.05 -7.64 -9.26
N ALA A 337 0.75 -6.95 -10.34
CA ALA A 337 1.75 -6.31 -11.18
C ALA A 337 1.61 -4.79 -11.11
N GLY A 338 2.72 -4.07 -10.95
CA GLY A 338 2.78 -2.62 -11.09
C GLY A 338 3.06 -2.25 -12.54
N LEU A 339 2.22 -1.40 -13.11
CA LEU A 339 2.38 -0.92 -14.48
C LEU A 339 2.57 0.60 -14.48
N LYS A 340 3.51 1.09 -15.29
CA LYS A 340 3.55 2.48 -15.74
C LYS A 340 2.68 2.60 -16.99
N ALA A 341 1.60 3.38 -16.92
CA ALA A 341 0.58 3.48 -17.96
C ALA A 341 0.44 4.91 -18.48
N ARG A 342 0.20 5.05 -19.77
CA ARG A 342 -0.14 6.34 -20.38
C ARG A 342 -1.59 6.70 -20.08
N ILE A 343 -1.81 7.92 -19.58
CA ILE A 343 -3.14 8.38 -19.14
C ILE A 343 -4.11 8.50 -20.31
N ASP A 344 -3.66 9.02 -21.45
CA ASP A 344 -4.48 9.16 -22.66
C ASP A 344 -4.85 7.81 -23.31
N ARG A 345 -4.30 6.70 -22.82
CA ARG A 345 -4.56 5.33 -23.27
C ARG A 345 -5.25 4.45 -22.23
N LEU A 346 -5.61 5.00 -21.08
CA LEU A 346 -6.17 4.21 -19.99
C LEU A 346 -7.45 3.44 -20.37
N VAL A 347 -8.29 3.99 -21.24
CA VAL A 347 -9.50 3.30 -21.75
C VAL A 347 -9.12 2.02 -22.51
N ASP A 348 -8.13 2.11 -23.41
CA ASP A 348 -7.68 0.96 -24.21
C ASP A 348 -6.94 -0.04 -23.34
N ILE A 349 -6.08 0.44 -22.42
CA ILE A 349 -5.36 -0.38 -21.44
C ILE A 349 -6.35 -1.15 -20.55
N ASN A 350 -7.36 -0.49 -20.00
CA ASN A 350 -8.39 -1.15 -19.16
C ASN A 350 -9.13 -2.25 -19.94
N ARG A 351 -9.50 -1.98 -21.21
CA ARG A 351 -10.17 -2.96 -22.06
C ARG A 351 -9.27 -4.16 -22.36
N GLU A 352 -8.00 -3.91 -22.68
CA GLU A 352 -7.03 -4.96 -22.97
C GLU A 352 -6.73 -5.82 -21.74
N LEU A 353 -6.57 -5.21 -20.57
CA LEU A 353 -6.39 -5.92 -19.30
C LEU A 353 -7.58 -6.84 -19.01
N LYS A 354 -8.81 -6.34 -19.13
CA LYS A 354 -10.03 -7.13 -18.94
C LYS A 354 -10.13 -8.31 -19.90
N ALA A 355 -9.76 -8.11 -21.16
CA ALA A 355 -9.74 -9.18 -22.16
C ALA A 355 -8.73 -10.30 -21.82
N ARG A 356 -7.68 -9.99 -21.05
CA ARG A 356 -6.67 -10.94 -20.58
C ARG A 356 -7.01 -11.55 -19.20
N GLY A 357 -8.20 -11.25 -18.64
CA GLY A 357 -8.60 -11.70 -17.31
C GLY A 357 -7.88 -10.97 -16.17
N ALA A 358 -7.28 -9.82 -16.45
CA ALA A 358 -6.68 -8.94 -15.47
C ALA A 358 -7.63 -7.79 -15.11
N SER A 359 -7.50 -7.24 -13.91
CA SER A 359 -8.27 -6.09 -13.44
C SER A 359 -7.37 -5.06 -12.79
N ILE A 360 -7.61 -3.78 -13.06
CA ILE A 360 -6.94 -2.70 -12.34
C ILE A 360 -7.41 -2.75 -10.88
N GLU A 361 -6.46 -2.73 -9.95
CA GLU A 361 -6.68 -2.72 -8.52
C GLU A 361 -6.66 -1.30 -7.96
N HIS A 362 -5.69 -0.49 -8.40
CA HIS A 362 -5.51 0.86 -7.89
C HIS A 362 -4.80 1.77 -8.88
N PHE A 363 -5.17 3.06 -8.88
CA PHE A 363 -4.45 4.16 -9.52
C PHE A 363 -3.72 4.95 -8.44
N TYR A 364 -2.41 5.07 -8.58
CA TYR A 364 -1.58 5.82 -7.62
C TYR A 364 -1.64 7.29 -7.99
N ASP A 365 -2.45 8.04 -7.26
CA ASP A 365 -2.56 9.48 -7.44
C ASP A 365 -1.25 10.20 -7.01
N TYR A 366 -1.11 11.45 -7.44
CA TYR A 366 0.12 12.21 -7.23
C TYR A 366 0.15 12.93 -5.90
#